data_ec858b8d8d5fc9cf4719727ee453476f
#
_entry.id   ec858b8d8d5fc9cf4719727ee453476f
#
_cell.length_a   1.000
_cell.length_b   1.000
_cell.length_c   1.000
_cell.angle_alpha   90.00
_cell.angle_beta   90.00
_cell.angle_gamma   90.00
#
_symmetry.space_group_name_H-M   'P 1'
#
loop_
_entity.id
_entity.type
_entity.pdbx_description
1 polymer ?
#
loop_
_entity_poly.entity_id
_entity_poly.type
_entity_poly.pdbx_seq_one_letter_code
_entity_poly.pdbx_strand_id
1 'polypeptide(L)'
;IQRYIDERDANILDQRQLIKDWKFDKSRSEFTWMEVKVNCMNGENMTWTVYDQGKDEDSSMARTTGLVTASCVKQWISNPDLIQVGVHPPESLPNEVIANVSQLLKDEGVDINGPGIIL
;
A
#
# COMPACT_ATOMS: atom_id res chain seq x y z
N ILE A 1 -5.62 18.47 -2.54
CA ILE A 1 -4.34 18.28 -3.25
C ILE A 1 -4.23 19.26 -4.40
N GLN A 2 -5.24 19.38 -5.29
CA GLN A 2 -5.17 20.27 -6.49
C GLN A 2 -4.77 21.70 -6.14
N ARG A 3 -5.35 22.29 -5.08
CA ARG A 3 -4.96 23.65 -4.61
C ARG A 3 -3.44 23.79 -4.41
N TYR A 4 -2.79 22.81 -3.78
CA TYR A 4 -1.34 22.86 -3.52
C TYR A 4 -0.51 22.73 -4.80
N ILE A 5 -0.99 21.97 -5.77
CA ILE A 5 -0.36 21.88 -7.10
C ILE A 5 -0.42 23.22 -7.79
N ASP A 6 -1.59 23.83 -7.82
CA ASP A 6 -1.83 25.14 -8.47
C ASP A 6 -0.99 26.25 -7.81
N GLU A 7 -0.94 26.26 -6.45
CA GLU A 7 -0.12 27.23 -5.69
C GLU A 7 1.38 27.02 -5.93
N ARG A 8 1.85 25.77 -6.05
CA ARG A 8 3.23 25.45 -6.41
C ARG A 8 3.56 25.95 -7.82
N ASP A 9 2.70 25.66 -8.78
CA ASP A 9 2.93 26.03 -10.19
C ASP A 9 2.86 27.55 -10.40
N ALA A 10 2.08 28.25 -9.59
CA ALA A 10 2.06 29.70 -9.53
C ALA A 10 3.21 30.31 -8.68
N ASN A 11 4.07 29.48 -8.08
CA ASN A 11 5.15 29.89 -7.18
C ASN A 11 4.71 30.74 -5.97
N ILE A 12 3.52 30.45 -5.45
CA ILE A 12 2.92 31.13 -4.28
C ILE A 12 2.68 30.18 -3.11
N LEU A 13 3.15 28.93 -3.20
CA LEU A 13 2.96 27.91 -2.17
C LEU A 13 3.64 28.32 -0.86
N ASP A 14 2.85 28.52 0.20
CA ASP A 14 3.39 28.70 1.55
C ASP A 14 3.71 27.34 2.19
N GLN A 15 4.99 27.00 2.22
CA GLN A 15 5.49 25.75 2.83
C GLN A 15 5.15 25.63 4.32
N ARG A 16 5.09 26.74 5.07
CA ARG A 16 4.76 26.71 6.50
C ARG A 16 3.28 26.36 6.70
N GLN A 17 2.43 26.89 5.83
CA GLN A 17 1.00 26.55 5.84
C GLN A 17 0.79 25.10 5.42
N LEU A 18 1.51 24.64 4.39
CA LEU A 18 1.47 23.25 3.94
C LEU A 18 1.82 22.26 5.06
N ILE A 19 2.90 22.53 5.81
CA ILE A 19 3.30 21.69 6.96
C ILE A 19 2.22 21.65 8.03
N LYS A 20 1.55 22.76 8.30
CA LYS A 20 0.44 22.80 9.26
C LYS A 20 -0.77 22.01 8.78
N ASP A 21 -1.14 22.18 7.51
CA ASP A 21 -2.31 21.55 6.91
C ASP A 21 -2.13 20.00 6.81
N TRP A 22 -0.88 19.55 6.64
CA TRP A 22 -0.54 18.13 6.47
C TRP A 22 0.03 17.49 7.74
N LYS A 23 0.04 18.22 8.85
CA LYS A 23 0.46 17.64 10.11
C LYS A 23 -0.46 16.49 10.49
N PHE A 24 0.16 15.33 10.78
CA PHE A 24 -0.57 14.17 11.24
C PHE A 24 -1.33 14.49 12.56
N ASP A 25 -2.62 14.23 12.55
CA ASP A 25 -3.50 14.42 13.70
C ASP A 25 -4.11 13.08 14.09
N LYS A 26 -3.66 12.53 15.21
CA LYS A 26 -4.12 11.25 15.75
C LYS A 26 -5.61 11.20 16.07
N SER A 27 -6.25 12.35 16.25
CA SER A 27 -7.70 12.44 16.53
C SER A 27 -8.56 12.27 15.28
N ARG A 28 -7.96 12.33 14.09
CA ARG A 28 -8.67 12.19 12.81
C ARG A 28 -8.54 10.76 12.33
N SER A 29 -9.70 10.19 11.96
CA SER A 29 -9.71 8.92 11.21
C SER A 29 -8.92 9.08 9.93
N GLU A 30 -7.99 8.17 9.68
CA GLU A 30 -7.18 8.15 8.46
C GLU A 30 -7.35 6.81 7.75
N PHE A 31 -7.14 6.83 6.46
CA PHE A 31 -7.28 5.64 5.62
C PHE A 31 -6.25 5.65 4.49
N THR A 32 -5.95 4.49 3.99
CA THR A 32 -5.21 4.28 2.75
C THR A 32 -6.19 3.87 1.66
N TRP A 33 -6.15 4.57 0.55
CA TRP A 33 -6.80 4.17 -0.70
C TRP A 33 -5.78 4.13 -1.82
N MET A 34 -5.72 3.01 -2.50
CA MET A 34 -4.87 2.84 -3.68
C MET A 34 -5.68 2.20 -4.80
N GLU A 35 -5.51 2.70 -6.00
CA GLU A 35 -6.09 2.13 -7.22
C GLU A 35 -5.01 2.02 -8.28
N VAL A 36 -4.90 0.84 -8.89
CA VAL A 36 -4.02 0.58 -10.02
C VAL A 36 -4.88 0.15 -11.21
N LYS A 37 -4.80 0.90 -12.30
CA LYS A 37 -5.48 0.59 -13.56
C LYS A 37 -4.48 0.23 -14.64
N VAL A 38 -4.72 -0.89 -15.31
CA VAL A 38 -3.94 -1.33 -16.45
C VAL A 38 -4.86 -1.40 -17.67
N ASN A 39 -4.53 -0.64 -18.70
CA ASN A 39 -5.21 -0.68 -19.98
C ASN A 39 -4.40 -1.57 -20.93
N CYS A 40 -4.93 -2.72 -21.29
CA CYS A 40 -4.27 -3.65 -22.19
C CYS A 40 -4.48 -3.26 -23.65
N MET A 41 -3.50 -3.55 -24.50
CA MET A 41 -3.58 -3.24 -25.96
C MET A 41 -4.72 -3.97 -26.67
N ASN A 42 -5.21 -5.09 -26.12
CA ASN A 42 -6.38 -5.83 -26.62
C ASN A 42 -7.73 -5.20 -26.24
N GLY A 43 -7.72 -4.06 -25.53
CA GLY A 43 -8.91 -3.34 -25.08
C GLY A 43 -9.46 -3.78 -23.72
N GLU A 44 -8.87 -4.80 -23.10
CA GLU A 44 -9.23 -5.18 -21.74
C GLU A 44 -8.63 -4.19 -20.74
N ASN A 45 -9.40 -3.89 -19.70
CA ASN A 45 -8.97 -3.04 -18.59
C ASN A 45 -9.01 -3.85 -17.29
N MET A 46 -7.94 -3.77 -16.54
CA MET A 46 -7.87 -4.39 -15.23
C MET A 46 -7.71 -3.31 -14.16
N THR A 47 -8.40 -3.46 -13.04
CA THR A 47 -8.33 -2.53 -11.93
C THR A 47 -8.11 -3.31 -10.63
N TRP A 48 -7.14 -2.88 -9.87
CA TRP A 48 -6.90 -3.36 -8.50
C TRP A 48 -7.13 -2.21 -7.54
N THR A 49 -7.73 -2.51 -6.40
CA THR A 49 -7.95 -1.54 -5.34
C THR A 49 -7.48 -2.09 -4.00
N VAL A 50 -6.93 -1.21 -3.19
CA VAL A 50 -6.61 -1.47 -1.79
C VAL A 50 -7.26 -0.40 -0.95
N TYR A 51 -7.97 -0.80 0.09
CA TYR A 51 -8.51 0.10 1.10
C TYR A 51 -8.20 -0.43 2.49
N ASP A 52 -7.69 0.44 3.35
CA ASP A 52 -7.51 0.15 4.77
C ASP A 52 -7.83 1.39 5.60
N GLN A 53 -8.36 1.20 6.77
CA GLN A 53 -8.59 2.25 7.75
C GLN A 53 -7.75 1.98 8.98
N GLY A 54 -7.15 3.02 9.56
CA GLY A 54 -6.41 2.92 10.79
C GLY A 54 -7.25 2.24 11.88
N LYS A 55 -6.63 1.38 12.66
CA LYS A 55 -7.28 0.57 13.69
C LYS A 55 -6.52 0.71 15.01
N ASP A 56 -7.25 0.94 16.07
CA ASP A 56 -6.70 1.17 17.40
C ASP A 56 -5.71 2.36 17.40
N GLU A 57 -4.46 2.13 17.79
CA GLU A 57 -3.41 3.14 17.77
C GLU A 57 -2.57 3.15 16.48
N ASP A 58 -2.80 2.19 15.60
CA ASP A 58 -2.03 2.01 14.37
C ASP A 58 -2.67 2.76 13.19
N SER A 59 -1.84 3.58 12.55
CA SER A 59 -2.27 4.24 11.31
C SER A 59 -2.40 3.21 10.17
N SER A 60 -3.28 3.48 9.22
CA SER A 60 -3.43 2.64 8.02
C SER A 60 -2.11 2.50 7.26
N MET A 61 -1.32 3.58 7.18
CA MET A 61 0.01 3.52 6.56
C MET A 61 0.96 2.61 7.34
N ALA A 62 0.96 2.67 8.67
CA ALA A 62 1.79 1.79 9.50
C ALA A 62 1.36 0.33 9.34
N ARG A 63 0.05 0.06 9.33
CA ARG A 63 -0.52 -1.28 9.12
C ARG A 63 -0.14 -1.85 7.75
N THR A 64 -0.47 -1.16 6.68
CA THR A 64 -0.24 -1.64 5.31
C THR A 64 1.24 -1.82 4.97
N THR A 65 2.13 -1.03 5.56
CA THR A 65 3.58 -1.18 5.39
C THR A 65 4.15 -2.25 6.31
N GLY A 66 3.77 -2.22 7.58
CA GLY A 66 4.29 -3.13 8.62
C GLY A 66 3.88 -4.58 8.40
N LEU A 67 2.61 -4.82 8.07
CA LEU A 67 2.08 -6.18 7.83
C LEU A 67 2.76 -6.86 6.62
N VAL A 68 3.01 -6.12 5.54
CA VAL A 68 3.74 -6.65 4.37
C VAL A 68 5.13 -7.09 4.79
N THR A 69 5.87 -6.22 5.48
CA THR A 69 7.22 -6.53 5.95
C THR A 69 7.23 -7.72 6.90
N ALA A 70 6.34 -7.73 7.88
CA ALA A 70 6.23 -8.82 8.86
C ALA A 70 5.89 -10.15 8.19
N SER A 71 5.00 -10.16 7.19
CA SER A 71 4.66 -11.35 6.42
C SER A 71 5.87 -11.90 5.66
N CYS A 72 6.62 -11.05 4.97
CA CYS A 72 7.83 -11.48 4.26
C CYS A 72 8.87 -12.08 5.21
N VAL A 73 9.13 -11.41 6.33
CA VAL A 73 10.08 -11.90 7.35
C VAL A 73 9.63 -13.23 7.94
N LYS A 74 8.36 -13.38 8.28
CA LYS A 74 7.78 -14.63 8.80
C LYS A 74 7.96 -15.79 7.83
N GLN A 75 7.69 -15.56 6.55
CA GLN A 75 7.86 -16.57 5.51
C GLN A 75 9.32 -16.97 5.33
N TRP A 76 10.23 -15.99 5.31
CA TRP A 76 11.66 -16.25 5.21
C TRP A 76 12.20 -17.05 6.40
N ILE A 77 11.77 -16.75 7.62
CA ILE A 77 12.16 -17.52 8.82
C ILE A 77 11.64 -18.96 8.74
N SER A 78 10.40 -19.14 8.24
CA SER A 78 9.77 -20.47 8.16
C SER A 78 10.36 -21.35 7.03
N ASN A 79 10.77 -20.72 5.94
CA ASN A 79 11.38 -21.37 4.78
C ASN A 79 12.43 -20.44 4.15
N PRO A 80 13.70 -20.49 4.62
CA PRO A 80 14.76 -19.61 4.12
C PRO A 80 15.06 -19.77 2.63
N ASP A 81 14.77 -20.94 2.05
CA ASP A 81 15.01 -21.22 0.63
C ASP A 81 13.91 -20.66 -0.30
N LEU A 82 12.80 -20.19 0.27
CA LEU A 82 11.68 -19.65 -0.50
C LEU A 82 12.03 -18.33 -1.19
N ILE A 83 12.87 -17.52 -0.56
CA ILE A 83 13.33 -16.24 -1.10
C ILE A 83 14.84 -16.29 -1.25
N GLN A 84 15.35 -16.13 -2.47
CA GLN A 84 16.79 -16.12 -2.73
C GLN A 84 17.48 -15.00 -1.98
N VAL A 85 18.74 -15.22 -1.61
CA VAL A 85 19.57 -14.17 -0.99
C VAL A 85 19.81 -13.05 -1.99
N GLY A 86 19.58 -11.80 -1.57
CA GLY A 86 19.79 -10.64 -2.42
C GLY A 86 18.82 -9.50 -2.13
N VAL A 87 18.84 -8.50 -2.99
CA VAL A 87 17.87 -7.41 -3.01
C VAL A 87 16.86 -7.71 -4.11
N HIS A 88 15.61 -7.87 -3.73
CA HIS A 88 14.53 -8.22 -4.63
C HIS A 88 13.44 -7.15 -4.61
N PRO A 89 13.00 -6.62 -5.76
CA PRO A 89 11.80 -5.83 -5.81
C PRO A 89 10.58 -6.72 -5.55
N PRO A 90 9.48 -6.20 -4.99
CA PRO A 90 8.30 -6.98 -4.63
C PRO A 90 7.74 -7.85 -5.76
N GLU A 91 7.77 -7.35 -6.99
CA GLU A 91 7.29 -8.04 -8.19
C GLU A 91 8.15 -9.25 -8.60
N SER A 92 9.34 -9.40 -8.05
CA SER A 92 10.22 -10.55 -8.30
C SER A 92 10.10 -11.65 -7.26
N LEU A 93 9.29 -11.42 -6.23
CA LEU A 93 9.06 -12.43 -5.20
C LEU A 93 8.24 -13.60 -5.77
N PRO A 94 8.43 -14.83 -5.25
CA PRO A 94 7.60 -15.97 -5.63
C PRO A 94 6.11 -15.68 -5.43
N ASN A 95 5.27 -16.19 -6.33
CA ASN A 95 3.82 -16.02 -6.25
C ASN A 95 3.23 -16.48 -4.91
N GLU A 96 3.80 -17.53 -4.32
CA GLU A 96 3.41 -18.02 -3.00
C GLU A 96 3.63 -16.97 -1.91
N VAL A 97 4.76 -16.24 -1.95
CA VAL A 97 5.04 -15.17 -0.99
C VAL A 97 4.03 -14.06 -1.14
N ILE A 98 3.73 -13.65 -2.38
CA ILE A 98 2.76 -12.60 -2.67
C ILE A 98 1.35 -13.01 -2.22
N ALA A 99 0.95 -14.26 -2.49
CA ALA A 99 -0.34 -14.79 -2.05
C ALA A 99 -0.48 -14.78 -0.52
N ASN A 100 0.55 -15.24 0.19
CA ASN A 100 0.56 -15.23 1.66
C ASN A 100 0.53 -13.82 2.25
N VAL A 101 1.21 -12.86 1.63
CA VAL A 101 1.13 -11.43 2.02
C VAL A 101 -0.30 -10.93 1.82
N SER A 102 -0.91 -11.18 0.67
CA SER A 102 -2.27 -10.75 0.36
C SER A 102 -3.29 -11.36 1.33
N GLN A 103 -3.12 -12.64 1.66
CA GLN A 103 -3.98 -13.32 2.62
C GLN A 103 -3.85 -12.71 4.01
N LEU A 104 -2.62 -12.49 4.50
CA LEU A 104 -2.40 -11.86 5.80
C LEU A 104 -3.05 -10.46 5.87
N LEU A 105 -2.88 -9.64 4.84
CA LEU A 105 -3.51 -8.32 4.79
C LEU A 105 -5.03 -8.41 4.90
N LYS A 106 -5.66 -9.35 4.20
CA LYS A 106 -7.11 -9.59 4.28
C LYS A 106 -7.56 -10.07 5.66
N ASP A 107 -6.82 -11.00 6.26
CA ASP A 107 -7.09 -11.51 7.61
C ASP A 107 -7.03 -10.39 8.66
N GLU A 108 -6.19 -9.40 8.43
CA GLU A 108 -6.07 -8.19 9.24
C GLU A 108 -7.09 -7.10 8.89
N GLY A 109 -7.96 -7.37 7.91
CA GLY A 109 -9.08 -6.49 7.53
C GLY A 109 -8.74 -5.43 6.48
N VAL A 110 -7.61 -5.57 5.78
CA VAL A 110 -7.31 -4.75 4.61
C VAL A 110 -8.16 -5.25 3.42
N ASP A 111 -8.92 -4.38 2.81
CA ASP A 111 -9.74 -4.72 1.65
C ASP A 111 -8.90 -4.65 0.37
N ILE A 112 -8.70 -5.80 -0.28
CA ILE A 112 -7.93 -5.93 -1.51
C ILE A 112 -8.79 -6.58 -2.57
N ASN A 113 -9.05 -5.88 -3.67
CA ASN A 113 -9.87 -6.35 -4.77
C ASN A 113 -9.13 -6.24 -6.10
N GLY A 114 -9.41 -7.16 -7.02
CA GLY A 114 -8.91 -7.12 -8.39
C GLY A 114 -8.82 -8.49 -9.04
N PRO A 115 -8.69 -8.55 -10.37
CA PRO A 115 -8.54 -9.80 -11.09
C PRO A 115 -7.21 -10.48 -10.78
N GLY A 116 -7.22 -11.82 -10.69
CA GLY A 116 -6.00 -12.60 -10.47
C GLY A 116 -5.41 -12.52 -9.06
N ILE A 117 -6.08 -11.87 -8.11
CA ILE A 117 -5.77 -12.03 -6.69
C ILE A 117 -6.31 -13.39 -6.30
N ILE A 118 -5.45 -14.40 -6.46
CA ILE A 118 -5.76 -15.76 -6.07
C ILE A 118 -5.76 -15.80 -4.54
N LEU A 119 -6.90 -16.16 -4.03
CA LEU A 119 -7.09 -16.52 -2.61
C LEU A 119 -6.96 -18.02 -2.46
#